data_13c1a17cc0f07e45a2067be619d64239
#
_entry.id   13c1a17cc0f07e45a2067be619d64239
#
_cell.length_a   1.000
_cell.length_b   1.000
_cell.length_c   1.000
_cell.angle_alpha   90.00
_cell.angle_beta   90.00
_cell.angle_gamma   90.00
#
_symmetry.space_group_name_H-M   'P 1'
#
loop_
_entity.id
_entity.type
_entity.pdbx_description
1 polymer ?
#
loop_
_entity_poly.entity_id
_entity_poly.type
_entity_poly.pdbx_seq_one_letter_code
_entity_poly.pdbx_strand_id
1 'polypeptide(L)'
;FVVAPADGLVTLIEKVQPPVELRGPDGLGDQPMTRVSIFMSVFDVHINRTPIRGTIKRVVYIAGKFLNADLDKASEENERQHFLVERSDGVRIGFTQIAGLVARRIVAFVKEGDSVANGQRVGLIRFGSRVDVYLPHGTSSRVIKGQRCVAGETVLAEIGVDQDLIAVAH
;
A
#
# COMPACT_ATOMS: atom_id res chain seq x y z
N PHE A 1 11.04 -8.79 5.24
CA PHE A 1 9.67 -9.01 4.77
C PHE A 1 8.92 -7.70 4.64
N VAL A 2 7.99 -7.66 3.72
CA VAL A 2 6.99 -6.60 3.57
C VAL A 2 5.69 -7.12 4.18
N VAL A 3 5.14 -6.41 5.16
CA VAL A 3 3.90 -6.83 5.82
C VAL A 3 2.70 -6.04 5.32
N ALA A 4 1.51 -6.62 5.46
CA ALA A 4 0.27 -5.94 5.05
C ALA A 4 0.07 -4.66 5.87
N PRO A 5 -0.27 -3.53 5.20
CA PRO A 5 -0.52 -2.27 5.89
C PRO A 5 -1.94 -2.15 6.44
N ALA A 6 -2.83 -3.06 6.10
CA ALA A 6 -4.24 -2.99 6.45
C ALA A 6 -4.83 -4.38 6.66
N ASP A 7 -5.87 -4.45 7.49
CA ASP A 7 -6.76 -5.59 7.53
C ASP A 7 -7.70 -5.51 6.33
N GLY A 8 -7.83 -6.60 5.59
CA GLY A 8 -8.73 -6.61 4.45
C GLY A 8 -8.48 -7.74 3.47
N LEU A 9 -9.13 -7.61 2.33
CA LEU A 9 -9.10 -8.58 1.26
C LEU A 9 -8.20 -8.09 0.12
N VAL A 10 -7.29 -8.94 -0.35
CA VAL A 10 -6.51 -8.65 -1.55
C VAL A 10 -7.44 -8.70 -2.76
N THR A 11 -7.65 -7.57 -3.39
CA THR A 11 -8.57 -7.44 -4.53
C THR A 11 -7.87 -7.30 -5.87
N LEU A 12 -6.65 -6.75 -5.90
CA LEU A 12 -5.88 -6.55 -7.12
C LEU A 12 -4.40 -6.83 -6.86
N ILE A 13 -3.76 -7.48 -7.81
CA ILE A 13 -2.30 -7.65 -7.88
C ILE A 13 -1.92 -7.41 -9.33
N GLU A 14 -1.29 -6.27 -9.63
CA GLU A 14 -1.02 -5.85 -10.99
C GLU A 14 0.35 -5.19 -11.13
N LYS A 15 0.94 -5.30 -12.31
CA LYS A 15 2.10 -4.50 -12.72
C LYS A 15 1.59 -3.13 -13.17
N VAL A 16 2.03 -2.08 -12.52
CA VAL A 16 1.62 -0.70 -12.80
C VAL A 16 2.81 0.24 -12.71
N GLN A 17 2.71 1.38 -13.36
CA GLN A 17 3.63 2.49 -13.14
C GLN A 17 3.42 3.03 -11.73
N PRO A 18 4.49 3.42 -11.01
CA PRO A 18 4.31 4.06 -9.70
C PRO A 18 3.53 5.37 -9.85
N PRO A 19 2.80 5.81 -8.81
CA PRO A 19 2.15 7.11 -8.83
C PRO A 19 3.14 8.23 -9.12
N VAL A 20 2.72 9.22 -9.91
CA VAL A 20 3.57 10.37 -10.28
C VAL A 20 4.23 11.01 -9.05
N GLU A 21 3.47 11.11 -7.96
CA GLU A 21 3.92 11.72 -6.70
C GLU A 21 5.03 10.94 -5.99
N LEU A 22 5.21 9.67 -6.35
CA LEU A 22 6.24 8.80 -5.77
C LEU A 22 7.36 8.42 -6.75
N ARG A 23 7.33 8.95 -7.97
CA ARG A 23 8.34 8.66 -9.02
C ARG A 23 9.65 9.40 -8.81
N GLY A 24 10.59 9.12 -9.69
CA GLY A 24 11.88 9.77 -9.79
C GLY A 24 12.99 8.99 -9.13
N PRO A 25 14.26 9.47 -9.29
CA PRO A 25 15.44 8.76 -8.76
C PRO A 25 15.48 8.72 -7.22
N ASP A 26 14.87 9.69 -6.57
CA ASP A 26 14.74 9.74 -5.11
C ASP A 26 13.46 9.08 -4.59
N GLY A 27 12.70 8.45 -5.46
CA GLY A 27 11.44 7.77 -5.17
C GLY A 27 11.46 6.32 -5.63
N LEU A 28 10.32 5.89 -6.20
CA LEU A 28 10.15 4.52 -6.70
C LEU A 28 10.68 4.32 -8.12
N GLY A 29 11.26 5.34 -8.74
CA GLY A 29 11.65 5.29 -10.15
C GLY A 29 10.44 5.41 -11.08
N ASP A 30 10.64 5.07 -12.37
CA ASP A 30 9.63 5.25 -13.41
C ASP A 30 9.20 3.93 -14.08
N GLN A 31 9.84 2.82 -13.69
CA GLN A 31 9.56 1.51 -14.26
C GLN A 31 8.33 0.85 -13.62
N PRO A 32 7.59 0.03 -14.36
CA PRO A 32 6.48 -0.73 -13.78
C PRO A 32 6.91 -1.58 -12.60
N MET A 33 6.06 -1.66 -11.59
CA MET A 33 6.28 -2.44 -10.38
C MET A 33 4.99 -3.10 -9.93
N THR A 34 5.09 -4.07 -9.04
CA THR A 34 3.92 -4.78 -8.53
C THR A 34 3.18 -3.94 -7.51
N ARG A 35 1.89 -3.73 -7.75
CA ARG A 35 0.96 -3.12 -6.80
C ARG A 35 0.05 -4.19 -6.22
N VAL A 36 -0.03 -4.26 -4.89
CA VAL A 36 -0.98 -5.11 -4.17
C VAL A 36 -2.03 -4.20 -3.55
N SER A 37 -3.30 -4.41 -3.87
CA SER A 37 -4.42 -3.62 -3.36
C SER A 37 -5.21 -4.41 -2.33
N ILE A 38 -5.44 -3.81 -1.15
CA ILE A 38 -6.17 -4.42 -0.04
C ILE A 38 -7.41 -3.58 0.24
N PHE A 39 -8.57 -4.17 0.05
CA PHE A 39 -9.87 -3.53 0.32
C PHE A 39 -10.28 -3.76 1.77
N MET A 40 -10.65 -2.69 2.45
CA MET A 40 -11.08 -2.68 3.85
C MET A 40 -12.60 -2.58 3.93
N SER A 41 -13.25 -3.65 4.37
CA SER A 41 -14.70 -3.69 4.56
C SER A 41 -15.12 -3.10 5.91
N VAL A 42 -16.42 -3.03 6.15
CA VAL A 42 -17.00 -2.53 7.40
C VAL A 42 -16.56 -3.33 8.65
N PHE A 43 -16.14 -4.59 8.47
CA PHE A 43 -15.70 -5.46 9.55
C PHE A 43 -14.21 -5.39 9.83
N ASP A 44 -13.45 -4.65 9.04
CA ASP A 44 -12.01 -4.57 9.17
C ASP A 44 -11.59 -3.42 10.10
N VAL A 45 -10.44 -3.59 10.76
CA VAL A 45 -9.85 -2.55 11.60
C VAL A 45 -9.30 -1.44 10.70
N HIS A 46 -9.55 -0.20 11.08
CA HIS A 46 -9.28 0.99 10.26
C HIS A 46 -7.85 1.54 10.37
N ILE A 47 -7.04 1.00 11.28
CA ILE A 47 -5.66 1.46 11.47
C ILE A 47 -4.76 0.91 10.37
N ASN A 48 -3.99 1.79 9.77
CA ASN A 48 -2.99 1.39 8.78
C ASN A 48 -1.59 1.37 9.39
N ARG A 49 -0.78 0.42 8.95
CA ARG A 49 0.57 0.19 9.45
C ARG A 49 1.58 0.28 8.31
N THR A 50 2.80 0.72 8.63
CA THR A 50 3.86 0.73 7.63
C THR A 50 4.20 -0.69 7.17
N PRO A 51 4.37 -0.91 5.85
CA PRO A 51 4.77 -2.22 5.32
C PRO A 51 6.20 -2.62 5.65
N ILE A 52 7.09 -1.65 5.84
CA ILE A 52 8.50 -1.87 6.25
C ILE A 52 8.92 -0.82 7.26
N ARG A 53 10.01 -1.12 7.98
CA ARG A 53 10.70 -0.13 8.81
C ARG A 53 11.47 0.85 7.93
N GLY A 54 11.74 2.01 8.41
CA GLY A 54 12.55 3.00 7.70
C GLY A 54 12.22 4.42 8.08
N THR A 55 12.56 5.33 7.19
CA THR A 55 12.26 6.76 7.31
C THR A 55 11.17 7.14 6.32
N ILE A 56 10.19 7.88 6.79
CA ILE A 56 9.15 8.44 5.92
C ILE A 56 9.78 9.56 5.09
N LYS A 57 9.92 9.34 3.79
CA LYS A 57 10.56 10.29 2.87
C LYS A 57 9.58 11.25 2.21
N ARG A 58 8.36 10.78 1.95
CA ARG A 58 7.31 11.61 1.35
C ARG A 58 5.97 11.28 1.99
N VAL A 59 5.17 12.31 2.17
CA VAL A 59 3.74 12.20 2.49
C VAL A 59 3.04 13.18 1.54
N VAL A 60 2.27 12.67 0.59
CA VAL A 60 1.63 13.49 -0.44
C VAL A 60 0.12 13.23 -0.45
N TYR A 61 -0.64 14.25 -0.08
CA TYR A 61 -2.10 14.22 -0.10
C TYR A 61 -2.61 14.75 -1.44
N ILE A 62 -3.54 14.02 -2.04
CA ILE A 62 -4.18 14.39 -3.31
C ILE A 62 -5.69 14.41 -3.10
N ALA A 63 -6.30 15.58 -3.26
CA ALA A 63 -7.75 15.70 -3.28
C ALA A 63 -8.32 15.01 -4.53
N GLY A 64 -9.50 14.43 -4.41
CA GLY A 64 -10.12 13.73 -5.52
C GLY A 64 -11.56 13.32 -5.23
N LYS A 65 -12.02 12.33 -5.98
CA LYS A 65 -13.37 11.79 -5.90
C LYS A 65 -13.51 10.78 -4.75
N PHE A 66 -14.74 10.32 -4.54
CA PHE A 66 -15.08 9.29 -3.55
C PHE A 66 -15.84 8.15 -4.24
N LEU A 67 -15.23 7.59 -5.29
CA LEU A 67 -15.75 6.44 -6.01
C LEU A 67 -15.64 5.18 -5.14
N ASN A 68 -16.34 4.12 -5.51
CA ASN A 68 -16.16 2.82 -4.87
C ASN A 68 -14.68 2.43 -4.94
N ALA A 69 -14.03 2.24 -3.78
CA ALA A 69 -12.61 1.97 -3.69
C ALA A 69 -12.20 0.62 -4.29
N ASP A 70 -13.14 -0.29 -4.49
CA ASP A 70 -12.89 -1.56 -5.18
C ASP A 70 -12.68 -1.40 -6.69
N LEU A 71 -13.02 -0.26 -7.26
CA LEU A 71 -12.76 0.04 -8.67
C LEU A 71 -11.27 0.34 -8.89
N ASP A 72 -10.71 -0.20 -9.98
CA ASP A 72 -9.30 0.01 -10.32
C ASP A 72 -8.95 1.49 -10.47
N LYS A 73 -9.81 2.26 -11.13
CA LYS A 73 -9.61 3.70 -11.33
C LYS A 73 -9.59 4.52 -10.02
N ALA A 74 -10.01 3.96 -8.88
CA ALA A 74 -9.94 4.64 -7.59
C ALA A 74 -8.50 5.02 -7.22
N SER A 75 -7.50 4.25 -7.66
CA SER A 75 -6.08 4.58 -7.45
C SER A 75 -5.66 5.91 -8.07
N GLU A 76 -6.34 6.35 -9.13
CA GLU A 76 -5.97 7.53 -9.90
C GLU A 76 -6.94 8.70 -9.68
N GLU A 77 -8.18 8.43 -9.32
CA GLU A 77 -9.23 9.45 -9.26
C GLU A 77 -9.69 9.81 -7.86
N ASN A 78 -9.61 8.86 -6.89
CA ASN A 78 -10.10 9.11 -5.53
C ASN A 78 -9.14 9.96 -4.71
N GLU A 79 -9.70 10.64 -3.72
CA GLU A 79 -8.93 11.28 -2.67
C GLU A 79 -8.01 10.24 -2.03
N ARG A 80 -6.74 10.58 -1.90
CA ARG A 80 -5.72 9.63 -1.49
C ARG A 80 -4.53 10.30 -0.84
N GLN A 81 -3.76 9.51 -0.11
CA GLN A 81 -2.53 9.97 0.52
C GLN A 81 -1.43 8.95 0.29
N HIS A 82 -0.36 9.40 -0.36
CA HIS A 82 0.80 8.59 -0.67
C HIS A 82 1.87 8.71 0.40
N PHE A 83 2.51 7.58 0.72
CA PHE A 83 3.68 7.52 1.59
C PHE A 83 4.84 6.86 0.85
N LEU A 84 6.03 7.40 1.03
CA LEU A 84 7.28 6.78 0.62
C LEU A 84 8.10 6.47 1.86
N VAL A 85 8.46 5.21 2.05
CA VAL A 85 9.32 4.75 3.14
C VAL A 85 10.63 4.26 2.55
N GLU A 86 11.75 4.71 3.13
CA GLU A 86 13.09 4.25 2.75
C GLU A 86 13.76 3.58 3.94
N ARG A 87 14.15 2.32 3.75
CA ARG A 87 14.93 1.57 4.73
C ARG A 87 16.39 1.99 4.66
N SER A 88 17.16 1.77 5.73
CA SER A 88 18.57 2.21 5.82
C SER A 88 19.49 1.62 4.74
N ASP A 89 19.12 0.47 4.16
CA ASP A 89 19.83 -0.15 3.04
C ASP A 89 19.44 0.38 1.66
N GLY A 90 18.60 1.41 1.60
CA GLY A 90 18.15 2.05 0.36
C GLY A 90 16.90 1.45 -0.26
N VAL A 91 16.34 0.38 0.28
CA VAL A 91 15.07 -0.20 -0.21
C VAL A 91 13.94 0.79 0.04
N ARG A 92 13.14 1.05 -1.01
CA ARG A 92 12.01 1.97 -0.97
C ARG A 92 10.71 1.26 -1.28
N ILE A 93 9.68 1.58 -0.51
CA ILE A 93 8.32 1.08 -0.72
C ILE A 93 7.38 2.27 -0.68
N GLY A 94 6.43 2.28 -1.61
CA GLY A 94 5.31 3.20 -1.58
C GLY A 94 4.07 2.50 -1.06
N PHE A 95 3.23 3.24 -0.34
CA PHE A 95 1.89 2.78 -0.02
C PHE A 95 0.93 3.96 0.01
N THR A 96 -0.33 3.69 -0.32
CA THR A 96 -1.32 4.74 -0.53
C THR A 96 -2.63 4.40 0.17
N GLN A 97 -3.11 5.33 1.00
CA GLN A 97 -4.46 5.29 1.54
C GLN A 97 -5.41 5.87 0.51
N ILE A 98 -6.48 5.16 0.15
CA ILE A 98 -7.44 5.57 -0.88
C ILE A 98 -8.83 5.61 -0.27
N ALA A 99 -9.48 6.78 -0.29
CA ALA A 99 -10.84 6.96 0.17
C ALA A 99 -11.83 6.19 -0.71
N GLY A 100 -12.97 5.83 -0.15
CA GLY A 100 -14.07 5.18 -0.86
C GLY A 100 -15.37 5.99 -0.77
N LEU A 101 -16.49 5.34 -1.08
CA LEU A 101 -17.82 5.98 -1.06
C LEU A 101 -18.20 6.54 0.32
N VAL A 102 -17.83 5.85 1.38
CA VAL A 102 -18.18 6.18 2.77
C VAL A 102 -16.99 6.75 3.53
N ALA A 103 -15.80 6.23 3.26
CA ALA A 103 -14.56 6.61 3.93
C ALA A 103 -14.03 7.90 3.33
N ARG A 104 -14.42 9.03 3.89
CA ARG A 104 -14.08 10.38 3.38
C ARG A 104 -12.99 11.07 4.19
N ARG A 105 -12.40 10.39 5.17
CA ARG A 105 -11.36 10.97 6.01
C ARG A 105 -10.15 10.08 6.02
N ILE A 106 -9.04 10.65 5.57
CA ILE A 106 -7.73 10.02 5.58
C ILE A 106 -6.89 10.76 6.62
N VAL A 107 -6.30 10.02 7.56
CA VAL A 107 -5.49 10.60 8.63
C VAL A 107 -4.10 9.99 8.60
N ALA A 108 -3.06 10.81 8.62
CA ALA A 108 -1.68 10.40 8.81
C ALA A 108 -1.27 10.66 10.27
N PHE A 109 -0.62 9.67 10.91
CA PHE A 109 -0.03 9.82 12.24
C PHE A 109 1.45 10.17 12.17
N VAL A 110 2.04 10.10 10.98
CA VAL A 110 3.46 10.33 10.72
C VAL A 110 3.63 11.44 9.71
N LYS A 111 4.83 12.03 9.69
CA LYS A 111 5.22 13.09 8.76
C LYS A 111 6.57 12.76 8.13
N GLU A 112 6.93 13.50 7.11
CA GLU A 112 8.24 13.38 6.49
C GLU A 112 9.36 13.56 7.51
N GLY A 113 10.34 12.67 7.46
CA GLY A 113 11.46 12.62 8.38
C GLY A 113 11.28 11.69 9.57
N ASP A 114 10.06 11.22 9.85
CA ASP A 114 9.81 10.31 10.97
C ASP A 114 10.42 8.94 10.69
N SER A 115 11.01 8.33 11.73
CA SER A 115 11.44 6.94 11.71
C SER A 115 10.29 6.04 12.15
N VAL A 116 10.10 4.94 11.44
CA VAL A 116 9.05 3.96 11.74
C VAL A 116 9.63 2.56 11.87
N ALA A 117 9.14 1.81 12.85
CA ALA A 117 9.46 0.39 13.02
C ALA A 117 8.54 -0.47 12.14
N ASN A 118 8.91 -1.73 11.91
CA ASN A 118 8.06 -2.69 11.18
C ASN A 118 6.66 -2.73 11.80
N GLY A 119 5.64 -2.57 10.95
CA GLY A 119 4.24 -2.68 11.38
C GLY A 119 3.77 -1.54 12.28
N GLN A 120 4.55 -0.47 12.47
CA GLN A 120 4.14 0.68 13.26
C GLN A 120 2.90 1.34 12.65
N ARG A 121 2.00 1.81 13.49
CA ARG A 121 0.80 2.55 13.07
C ARG A 121 1.20 3.86 12.39
N VAL A 122 0.71 4.10 11.20
CA VAL A 122 1.06 5.30 10.41
C VAL A 122 -0.14 6.12 10.00
N GLY A 123 -1.35 5.58 10.10
CA GLY A 123 -2.53 6.32 9.73
C GLY A 123 -3.82 5.58 10.03
N LEU A 124 -4.90 6.23 9.64
CA LEU A 124 -6.27 5.76 9.81
C LEU A 124 -7.05 6.11 8.56
N ILE A 125 -7.84 5.17 8.07
CA ILE A 125 -8.86 5.41 7.06
C ILE A 125 -10.05 4.51 7.36
N ARG A 126 -11.29 5.02 7.17
CA ARG A 126 -12.50 4.29 7.51
C ARG A 126 -12.79 3.14 6.53
N PHE A 127 -13.72 2.28 6.90
CA PHE A 127 -14.16 1.14 6.09
C PHE A 127 -14.68 1.56 4.70
N GLY A 128 -14.70 0.60 3.77
CA GLY A 128 -15.05 0.87 2.37
C GLY A 128 -13.95 1.60 1.61
N SER A 129 -12.73 1.57 2.13
CA SER A 129 -11.53 2.17 1.55
C SER A 129 -10.55 1.10 1.07
N ARG A 130 -9.44 1.54 0.49
CA ARG A 130 -8.40 0.65 -0.02
C ARG A 130 -7.03 1.16 0.35
N VAL A 131 -6.09 0.24 0.56
CA VAL A 131 -4.66 0.56 0.69
C VAL A 131 -3.90 -0.17 -0.39
N ASP A 132 -3.12 0.56 -1.17
CA ASP A 132 -2.23 0.01 -2.18
C ASP A 132 -0.80 -0.03 -1.64
N VAL A 133 -0.08 -1.11 -1.94
CA VAL A 133 1.36 -1.24 -1.65
C VAL A 133 2.10 -1.44 -2.96
N TYR A 134 3.15 -0.64 -3.17
CA TYR A 134 4.04 -0.72 -4.34
C TYR A 134 5.32 -1.42 -3.91
N LEU A 135 5.52 -2.64 -4.41
CA LEU A 135 6.67 -3.48 -4.06
C LEU A 135 7.91 -3.07 -4.84
N PRO A 136 9.12 -3.19 -4.25
CA PRO A 136 10.37 -2.92 -4.96
C PRO A 136 10.50 -3.74 -6.24
N HIS A 137 11.27 -3.23 -7.20
CA HIS A 137 11.61 -4.00 -8.40
C HIS A 137 12.32 -5.29 -8.01
N GLY A 138 12.05 -6.37 -8.76
CA GLY A 138 12.59 -7.69 -8.45
C GLY A 138 11.95 -8.36 -7.23
N THR A 139 10.79 -7.87 -6.79
CA THR A 139 10.03 -8.41 -5.67
C THR A 139 8.61 -8.72 -6.13
N SER A 140 8.20 -9.97 -6.07
CA SER A 140 6.85 -10.39 -6.41
C SER A 140 5.98 -10.58 -5.16
N SER A 141 4.67 -10.60 -5.35
CA SER A 141 3.71 -10.83 -4.28
C SER A 141 3.77 -12.27 -3.77
N ARG A 142 3.71 -12.44 -2.45
CA ARG A 142 3.53 -13.74 -1.78
C ARG A 142 2.07 -14.01 -1.41
N VAL A 143 1.19 -13.06 -1.62
CA VAL A 143 -0.26 -13.22 -1.45
C VAL A 143 -0.92 -13.36 -2.81
N ILE A 144 -2.13 -13.89 -2.81
CA ILE A 144 -2.94 -14.05 -4.02
C ILE A 144 -4.24 -13.25 -3.88
N LYS A 145 -4.83 -12.92 -5.02
CA LYS A 145 -6.15 -12.27 -5.07
C LYS A 145 -7.18 -13.14 -4.34
N GLY A 146 -7.98 -12.51 -3.49
CA GLY A 146 -8.97 -13.21 -2.66
C GLY A 146 -8.46 -13.59 -1.27
N GLN A 147 -7.17 -13.45 -1.00
CA GLN A 147 -6.60 -13.72 0.32
C GLN A 147 -6.93 -12.61 1.30
N ARG A 148 -7.25 -12.99 2.55
CA ARG A 148 -7.43 -12.02 3.63
C ARG A 148 -6.09 -11.72 4.30
N CYS A 149 -5.87 -10.43 4.59
CA CYS A 149 -4.67 -9.93 5.25
C CYS A 149 -4.98 -9.38 6.64
N VAL A 150 -4.00 -9.50 7.53
CA VAL A 150 -3.98 -8.87 8.85
C VAL A 150 -2.84 -7.86 8.90
N ALA A 151 -3.15 -6.61 9.22
CA ALA A 151 -2.19 -5.52 9.27
C ALA A 151 -1.03 -5.82 10.21
N GLY A 152 0.18 -5.63 9.73
CA GLY A 152 1.41 -5.87 10.50
C GLY A 152 1.80 -7.33 10.66
N GLU A 153 0.99 -8.28 10.20
CA GLU A 153 1.22 -9.72 10.39
C GLU A 153 1.35 -10.48 9.07
N THR A 154 0.43 -10.28 8.14
CA THR A 154 0.47 -11.00 6.86
C THR A 154 1.66 -10.55 6.02
N VAL A 155 2.51 -11.49 5.61
CA VAL A 155 3.66 -11.20 4.74
C VAL A 155 3.17 -11.06 3.30
N LEU A 156 3.30 -9.86 2.74
CA LEU A 156 2.95 -9.58 1.34
C LEU A 156 4.06 -10.01 0.38
N ALA A 157 5.31 -9.86 0.80
CA ALA A 157 6.46 -10.12 -0.06
C ALA A 157 7.74 -10.28 0.78
N GLU A 158 8.74 -10.91 0.16
CA GLU A 158 10.11 -10.93 0.65
C GLU A 158 10.96 -10.14 -0.34
N ILE A 159 11.59 -9.07 0.13
CA ILE A 159 12.36 -8.16 -0.72
C ILE A 159 13.46 -8.93 -1.45
N GLY A 160 13.54 -8.75 -2.77
CA GLY A 160 14.51 -9.42 -3.64
C GLY A 160 14.10 -10.81 -4.09
N VAL A 161 12.96 -11.32 -3.67
CA VAL A 161 12.42 -12.61 -4.14
C VAL A 161 11.37 -12.37 -5.21
N ASP A 162 11.68 -12.81 -6.44
CA ASP A 162 10.82 -12.64 -7.61
C ASP A 162 10.33 -14.02 -8.07
N GLN A 163 9.43 -14.59 -7.29
CA GLN A 163 8.76 -15.86 -7.59
C GLN A 163 7.27 -15.66 -7.51
N ASP A 164 6.60 -15.71 -8.66
CA ASP A 164 5.15 -15.62 -8.68
C ASP A 164 4.52 -16.83 -8.02
N LEU A 165 3.63 -16.60 -7.05
CA LEU A 165 2.77 -17.65 -6.53
C LEU A 165 1.66 -17.90 -7.54
N ILE A 166 1.65 -19.11 -8.10
CA ILE A 166 0.56 -19.56 -8.96
C ILE A 166 -0.49 -20.21 -8.05
N ALA A 167 -1.67 -19.61 -7.99
CA ALA A 167 -2.79 -20.27 -7.36
C ALA A 167 -3.20 -21.46 -8.20
N VAL A 168 -2.97 -22.66 -7.69
CA VAL A 168 -3.44 -23.89 -8.35
C VAL A 168 -4.90 -24.08 -7.94
N ALA A 169 -5.81 -23.91 -8.90
CA ALA A 169 -7.21 -24.28 -8.70
C ALA A 169 -7.33 -25.80 -8.67
N HIS A 170 -7.80 -26.32 -7.58
CA HIS A 170 -8.13 -27.74 -7.43
C HIS A 170 -9.63 -27.96 -7.60
#